data_95fbbec1dd244226ceb0a091f025895e
#
_entry.id   95fbbec1dd244226ceb0a091f025895e
#
_cell.length_a   1.000
_cell.length_b   1.000
_cell.length_c   1.000
_cell.angle_alpha   90.00
_cell.angle_beta   90.00
_cell.angle_gamma   90.00
#
_symmetry.space_group_name_H-M   'P 1'
#
loop_
_entity.id
_entity.type
_entity.pdbx_description
1 polymer ?
#
loop_
_entity_poly.entity_id
_entity_poly.type
_entity_poly.pdbx_seq_one_letter_code
_entity_poly.pdbx_strand_id
1 'polypeptide(L)'
;MNKNTFAKHPPMGWNSYDYYDTTVNEAQVRKNAEYMAEHLKEYGWEYIVVDIQWYAHGAGSQRDRFQYIPFSGLETDEFSRLQPDPERFPTSVGGKGFA
;
A
#
# COMPACT_ATOMS: atom_id res chain seq x y z
N MET A 1 10.36 -24.14 13.95
CA MET A 1 9.21 -23.25 14.28
C MET A 1 7.94 -23.86 13.73
N ASN A 2 6.95 -24.02 14.56
CA ASN A 2 5.65 -24.56 14.12
C ASN A 2 4.85 -23.43 13.45
N LYS A 3 4.45 -23.66 12.20
CA LYS A 3 3.66 -22.68 11.44
C LYS A 3 2.35 -22.30 12.14
N ASN A 4 1.73 -23.25 12.84
CA ASN A 4 0.46 -23.00 13.52
C ASN A 4 0.62 -22.13 14.77
N THR A 5 1.80 -22.04 15.33
CA THR A 5 2.12 -21.13 16.42
C THR A 5 2.35 -19.72 15.89
N PHE A 6 2.96 -19.63 14.70
CA PHE A 6 3.28 -18.37 14.06
C PHE A 6 2.06 -17.72 13.41
N ALA A 7 1.23 -18.50 12.72
CA ALA A 7 0.05 -18.01 12.01
C ALA A 7 -1.17 -18.83 12.38
N LYS A 8 -1.77 -18.52 13.53
CA LYS A 8 -2.91 -19.27 14.08
C LYS A 8 -4.18 -19.10 13.25
N HIS A 9 -4.34 -17.94 12.65
CA HIS A 9 -5.51 -17.55 11.87
C HIS A 9 -5.09 -16.95 10.55
N PRO A 10 -5.92 -17.04 9.50
CA PRO A 10 -5.69 -16.27 8.28
C PRO A 10 -5.59 -14.79 8.59
N PRO A 11 -4.69 -14.04 7.94
CA PRO A 11 -4.61 -12.61 8.14
C PRO A 11 -5.89 -11.94 7.64
N MET A 12 -6.37 -10.96 8.40
CA MET A 12 -7.53 -10.16 8.03
C MET A 12 -7.09 -8.71 7.93
N GLY A 13 -7.39 -8.10 6.80
CA GLY A 13 -6.95 -6.74 6.57
C GLY A 13 -7.54 -6.12 5.32
N TRP A 14 -7.10 -4.91 5.03
CA TRP A 14 -7.50 -4.13 3.89
C TRP A 14 -6.36 -4.09 2.86
N ASN A 15 -6.73 -4.22 1.59
CA ASN A 15 -5.78 -4.14 0.47
C ASN A 15 -6.18 -2.98 -0.43
N SER A 16 -5.23 -2.10 -0.73
CA SER A 16 -5.47 -0.89 -1.50
C SER A 16 -5.95 -1.17 -2.93
N TYR A 17 -5.54 -2.27 -3.52
CA TYR A 17 -5.87 -2.58 -4.91
C TYR A 17 -7.36 -2.79 -5.13
N ASP A 18 -8.06 -3.38 -4.15
CA ASP A 18 -9.47 -3.74 -4.29
C ASP A 18 -10.37 -2.53 -4.58
N TYR A 19 -10.00 -1.35 -4.09
CA TYR A 19 -10.77 -0.14 -4.30
C TYR A 19 -10.04 0.89 -5.16
N TYR A 20 -8.77 1.13 -4.86
CA TYR A 20 -8.00 2.20 -5.49
C TYR A 20 -7.18 1.77 -6.70
N ASP A 21 -7.14 0.47 -7.01
CA ASP A 21 -6.27 -0.05 -8.06
C ASP A 21 -4.81 0.33 -7.73
N THR A 22 -4.12 1.00 -8.62
CA THR A 22 -2.76 1.49 -8.38
C THR A 22 -2.71 2.98 -8.03
N THR A 23 -3.87 3.61 -7.82
CA THR A 23 -3.96 5.06 -7.63
C THR A 23 -3.78 5.52 -6.18
N VAL A 24 -3.71 4.61 -5.23
CA VAL A 24 -3.70 4.94 -3.81
C VAL A 24 -2.56 5.89 -3.45
N ASN A 25 -2.84 6.82 -2.57
CA ASN A 25 -1.84 7.72 -2.00
C ASN A 25 -1.81 7.60 -0.47
N GLU A 26 -0.83 8.25 0.13
CA GLU A 26 -0.60 8.20 1.57
C GLU A 26 -1.82 8.63 2.40
N ALA A 27 -2.48 9.71 2.01
CA ALA A 27 -3.65 10.21 2.74
C ALA A 27 -4.78 9.18 2.74
N GLN A 28 -5.00 8.50 1.61
CA GLN A 28 -6.01 7.46 1.50
C GLN A 28 -5.67 6.23 2.35
N VAL A 29 -4.41 5.81 2.35
CA VAL A 29 -3.94 4.70 3.17
C VAL A 29 -4.14 5.01 4.66
N ARG A 30 -3.72 6.20 5.10
CA ARG A 30 -3.86 6.63 6.50
C ARG A 30 -5.33 6.67 6.93
N LYS A 31 -6.20 7.20 6.10
CA LYS A 31 -7.63 7.30 6.39
C LYS A 31 -8.27 5.93 6.55
N ASN A 32 -7.93 4.98 5.68
CA ASN A 32 -8.43 3.61 5.79
C ASN A 32 -7.86 2.89 7.02
N ALA A 33 -6.59 3.14 7.35
CA ALA A 33 -5.97 2.58 8.55
C ALA A 33 -6.63 3.10 9.83
N GLU A 34 -6.93 4.38 9.89
CA GLU A 34 -7.63 4.99 11.03
C GLU A 34 -9.03 4.39 11.21
N TYR A 35 -9.77 4.25 10.13
CA TYR A 35 -11.10 3.62 10.16
C TYR A 35 -11.02 2.19 10.69
N MET A 36 -10.06 1.42 10.18
CA MET A 36 -9.87 0.03 10.64
C MET A 36 -9.51 -0.03 12.12
N ALA A 37 -8.62 0.84 12.57
CA ALA A 37 -8.22 0.90 13.98
C ALA A 37 -9.40 1.23 14.91
N GLU A 38 -10.28 2.12 14.48
CA GLU A 38 -11.42 2.54 15.28
C GLU A 38 -12.56 1.52 15.31
N HIS A 39 -12.81 0.82 14.20
CA HIS A 39 -14.03 0.04 14.02
C HIS A 39 -13.83 -1.46 13.87
N LEU A 40 -12.68 -1.91 13.40
CA LEU A 40 -12.48 -3.29 12.97
C LEU A 40 -11.36 -4.02 13.71
N LYS A 41 -10.44 -3.29 14.32
CA LYS A 41 -9.26 -3.90 14.96
C LYS A 41 -9.64 -4.88 16.06
N GLU A 42 -10.65 -4.55 16.87
CA GLU A 42 -11.11 -5.42 17.95
C GLU A 42 -11.64 -6.77 17.46
N TYR A 43 -12.00 -6.86 16.18
CA TYR A 43 -12.51 -8.09 15.55
C TYR A 43 -11.42 -8.85 14.76
N GLY A 44 -10.16 -8.44 14.91
CA GLY A 44 -9.03 -9.13 14.28
C GLY A 44 -8.57 -8.57 12.94
N TRP A 45 -9.11 -7.43 12.51
CA TRP A 45 -8.69 -6.74 11.28
C TRP A 45 -7.47 -5.86 11.58
N GLU A 46 -6.27 -6.37 11.27
CA GLU A 46 -5.02 -5.78 11.76
C GLU A 46 -4.06 -5.33 10.65
N TYR A 47 -4.29 -5.76 9.41
CA TYR A 47 -3.32 -5.54 8.34
C TYR A 47 -3.79 -4.48 7.36
N ILE A 48 -2.91 -3.55 7.05
CA ILE A 48 -3.08 -2.57 5.98
C ILE A 48 -2.03 -2.89 4.92
N VAL A 49 -2.49 -3.21 3.71
CA VAL A 49 -1.61 -3.59 2.62
C VAL A 49 -1.68 -2.54 1.51
N VAL A 50 -0.55 -1.93 1.21
CA VAL A 50 -0.39 -1.11 0.01
C VAL A 50 0.13 -2.04 -1.08
N ASP A 51 -0.72 -2.32 -2.06
CA ASP A 51 -0.44 -3.32 -3.08
C ASP A 51 0.38 -2.74 -4.24
N ILE A 52 0.40 -3.41 -5.34
CA ILE A 52 1.29 -3.19 -6.48
C ILE A 52 1.44 -1.72 -6.89
N GLN A 53 2.60 -1.40 -7.47
CA GLN A 53 2.94 -0.12 -8.08
C GLN A 53 3.01 1.08 -7.11
N TRP A 54 3.14 0.83 -5.81
CA TRP A 54 3.42 1.88 -4.83
C TRP A 54 4.75 2.62 -5.13
N TYR A 55 5.61 1.98 -5.88
CA TYR A 55 6.95 2.46 -6.26
C TYR A 55 6.97 3.12 -7.65
N ALA A 56 5.83 3.20 -8.32
CA ALA A 56 5.78 3.59 -9.73
C ALA A 56 5.27 5.02 -9.92
N HIS A 57 5.91 5.76 -10.82
CA HIS A 57 5.47 7.10 -11.20
C HIS A 57 4.36 7.01 -12.24
N GLY A 58 3.31 7.79 -12.06
CA GLY A 58 2.17 7.88 -12.98
C GLY A 58 1.23 6.68 -12.95
N ALA A 59 1.37 5.81 -11.95
CA ALA A 59 0.52 4.63 -11.82
C ALA A 59 -0.95 5.01 -11.64
N GLY A 60 -1.83 4.26 -12.29
CA GLY A 60 -3.27 4.37 -12.10
C GLY A 60 -3.94 5.61 -12.67
N SER A 61 -3.31 6.31 -13.60
CA SER A 61 -3.84 7.56 -14.14
C SER A 61 -5.11 7.41 -14.99
N GLN A 62 -5.48 6.19 -15.40
CA GLN A 62 -6.66 5.93 -16.24
C GLN A 62 -7.49 4.76 -15.72
N ARG A 63 -7.74 4.74 -14.44
CA ARG A 63 -8.48 3.68 -13.76
C ARG A 63 -9.84 3.37 -14.40
N ASP A 64 -10.54 4.39 -14.88
CA ASP A 64 -11.87 4.28 -15.46
C ASP A 64 -11.92 3.42 -16.73
N ARG A 65 -10.79 3.20 -17.37
CA ARG A 65 -10.72 2.42 -18.61
C ARG A 65 -10.42 0.95 -18.39
N PHE A 66 -10.20 0.51 -17.15
CA PHE A 66 -9.84 -0.87 -16.81
C PHE A 66 -8.66 -1.40 -17.62
N GLN A 67 -7.75 -0.52 -18.02
CA GLN A 67 -6.58 -0.88 -18.80
C GLN A 67 -5.34 -0.80 -17.96
N TYR A 68 -4.44 -1.76 -18.16
CA TYR A 68 -3.09 -1.66 -17.61
C TYR A 68 -2.38 -0.47 -18.25
N ILE A 69 -1.92 0.44 -17.42
CA ILE A 69 -1.27 1.66 -17.88
C ILE A 69 0.21 1.56 -17.56
N PRO A 70 1.08 1.70 -18.57
CA PRO A 70 2.52 1.73 -18.31
C PRO A 70 2.83 2.94 -17.41
N PHE A 71 3.51 2.67 -16.32
CA PHE A 71 4.02 3.74 -15.48
C PHE A 71 5.23 4.40 -16.14
N SER A 72 5.50 5.67 -15.79
CA SER A 72 6.56 6.45 -16.43
C SER A 72 7.95 6.14 -15.88
N GLY A 73 8.06 5.51 -14.72
CA GLY A 73 9.34 5.15 -14.12
C GLY A 73 9.16 4.47 -12.78
N LEU A 74 10.28 3.95 -12.26
CA LEU A 74 10.34 3.33 -10.94
C LEU A 74 11.14 4.22 -10.00
N GLU A 75 10.70 4.33 -8.76
CA GLU A 75 11.48 4.96 -7.71
C GLU A 75 12.39 3.92 -7.07
N THR A 76 13.70 4.18 -7.10
CA THR A 76 14.70 3.28 -6.52
C THR A 76 15.75 4.08 -5.76
N ASP A 77 16.41 3.42 -4.80
CA ASP A 77 17.57 4.01 -4.11
C ASP A 77 18.88 3.67 -4.85
N GLU A 78 20.00 4.06 -4.25
CA GLU A 78 21.34 3.83 -4.81
C GLU A 78 21.69 2.34 -4.97
N PHE A 79 20.98 1.47 -4.28
CA PHE A 79 21.17 0.01 -4.34
C PHE A 79 20.12 -0.68 -5.22
N SER A 80 19.37 0.07 -6.01
CA SER A 80 18.29 -0.43 -6.87
C SER A 80 17.14 -1.09 -6.12
N ARG A 81 16.95 -0.74 -4.85
CA ARG A 81 15.81 -1.18 -4.06
C ARG A 81 14.62 -0.27 -4.34
N LEU A 82 13.43 -0.85 -4.50
CA LEU A 82 12.21 -0.08 -4.72
C LEU A 82 11.92 0.82 -3.53
N GLN A 83 11.53 2.05 -3.83
CA GLN A 83 11.15 3.06 -2.85
C GLN A 83 9.73 3.54 -3.16
N PRO A 84 8.96 3.99 -2.16
CA PRO A 84 7.64 4.56 -2.43
C PRO A 84 7.73 5.79 -3.33
N ASP A 85 6.76 5.92 -4.23
CA ASP A 85 6.64 7.11 -5.08
C ASP A 85 6.50 8.36 -4.20
N PRO A 86 7.45 9.31 -4.27
CA PRO A 86 7.44 10.47 -3.37
C PRO A 86 6.28 11.43 -3.61
N GLU A 87 5.69 11.41 -4.80
CA GLU A 87 4.51 12.22 -5.11
C GLU A 87 3.27 11.71 -4.37
N ARG A 88 3.06 10.39 -4.37
CA ARG A 88 1.90 9.78 -3.70
C ARG A 88 2.13 9.53 -2.22
N PHE A 89 3.38 9.30 -1.82
CA PHE A 89 3.76 8.98 -0.44
C PHE A 89 4.85 9.95 0.05
N PRO A 90 4.52 11.23 0.23
CA PRO A 90 5.53 12.27 0.47
C PRO A 90 6.31 12.10 1.78
N THR A 91 5.73 11.49 2.81
CA THR A 91 6.46 11.32 4.08
C THR A 91 7.46 10.17 4.04
N SER A 92 7.49 9.38 2.95
CA SER A 92 8.47 8.32 2.76
C SER A 92 9.83 8.81 2.29
N VAL A 93 9.95 10.08 1.91
CA VAL A 93 11.20 10.66 1.41
C VAL A 93 12.28 10.56 2.48
N GLY A 94 13.50 10.18 2.07
CA GLY A 94 14.62 9.99 2.99
C GLY A 94 14.66 8.63 3.67
N GLY A 95 13.92 7.65 3.16
CA GLY A 95 13.92 6.29 3.70
C GLY A 95 13.09 6.11 4.96
N LYS A 96 12.29 7.11 5.31
CA LYS A 96 11.35 7.01 6.44
C LYS A 96 10.02 6.46 5.92
N GLY A 97 9.53 5.42 6.51
CA GLY A 97 8.18 4.95 6.19
C GLY A 97 7.13 6.01 6.58
N PHE A 98 5.93 5.89 6.01
CA PHE A 98 4.81 6.75 6.38
C PHE A 98 3.91 6.12 7.47
N ALA A 99 4.34 4.99 7.97
CA ALA A 99 3.62 4.27 9.03
C ALA A 99 3.88 4.88 10.40
#